data_38045eb91537b3a59bddf3112bf8eb45
#
_entry.id   38045eb91537b3a59bddf3112bf8eb45
#
_cell.length_a   1.000
_cell.length_b   1.000
_cell.length_c   1.000
_cell.angle_alpha   90.00
_cell.angle_beta   90.00
_cell.angle_gamma   90.00
#
_symmetry.space_group_name_H-M   'P 1'
#
loop_
_entity.id
_entity.type
_entity.pdbx_description
1 polymer ?
#
loop_
_entity_poly.entity_id
_entity_poly.type
_entity_poly.pdbx_seq_one_letter_code
_entity_poly.pdbx_strand_id
1 'polypeptide(L)'
;LSLRRQRQMCIRDRNEGSTTTSAAILYDILRKISSNSDLNFNLKSENKLSLQSDNSDFNLLCLPTDNFPTFADEFENREITLNKGRFLKLLNKTRISISNDDTRHYLNGVFLHITEANGQNFLTGVATDSHRLSSSSLEINNAEEFKSIILPRKTVFQLSTLLTEIQGELLMQTSENKIKFSLGNTKLISKVIDGKFPDYKKVVPTSNDKSLVVSSKEFISSIERVASVSLDRKEGVKLSLAKDHVQVSVNSANSGEGNEKINAKFNSENMNISFNSKYLVDIASEIEDQNLKMNFKDPVSPVLIEDAADKNSYYVIMPMKI
;
A
#
# COMPACT_ATOMS: atom_id res chain seq x y z
N LEU A 1 8.33 23.04 0.07
CA LEU A 1 6.92 23.32 0.45
C LEU A 1 6.56 24.80 0.25
N SER A 2 7.48 25.75 0.49
CA SER A 2 7.25 27.19 0.29
C SER A 2 7.14 27.58 -1.20
N LEU A 3 7.90 26.94 -2.08
CA LEU A 3 7.93 27.23 -3.52
C LEU A 3 6.60 26.83 -4.23
N ARG A 4 5.92 25.77 -3.79
CA ARG A 4 4.59 25.42 -4.34
C ARG A 4 3.50 26.42 -3.93
N ARG A 5 3.53 26.93 -2.69
CA ARG A 5 2.60 27.97 -2.23
C ARG A 5 2.82 29.32 -2.96
N GLN A 6 4.07 29.72 -3.18
CA GLN A 6 4.36 30.96 -3.94
C GLN A 6 3.87 30.88 -5.38
N ARG A 7 4.00 29.73 -6.07
CA ARG A 7 3.48 29.57 -7.44
C ARG A 7 1.96 29.70 -7.52
N GLN A 8 1.22 29.17 -6.55
CA GLN A 8 -0.25 29.33 -6.50
C GLN A 8 -0.69 30.76 -6.24
N MET A 9 0.08 31.58 -5.50
CA MET A 9 -0.25 32.97 -5.21
C MET A 9 0.02 33.93 -6.38
N CYS A 10 0.75 33.51 -7.42
CA CYS A 10 1.12 34.35 -8.57
C CYS A 10 0.33 34.01 -9.85
N ILE A 11 -0.64 33.11 -9.80
CA ILE A 11 -1.50 32.83 -10.96
C ILE A 11 -2.45 34.00 -11.17
N ARG A 12 -2.41 34.57 -12.37
CA ARG A 12 -3.33 35.64 -12.81
C ARG A 12 -3.94 35.24 -14.14
N ASP A 13 -5.21 34.89 -14.12
CA ASP A 13 -5.97 34.71 -15.35
C ASP A 13 -6.35 36.05 -15.93
N ARG A 14 -5.96 36.29 -17.16
CA ARG A 14 -6.40 37.48 -17.93
C ARG A 14 -7.75 37.24 -18.58
N ASN A 15 -7.96 36.02 -19.06
CA ASN A 15 -9.21 35.53 -19.60
C ASN A 15 -9.42 34.10 -19.11
N GLU A 16 -10.63 33.80 -18.69
CA GLU A 16 -11.01 32.43 -18.34
C GLU A 16 -11.09 31.56 -19.58
N GLY A 17 -10.72 30.30 -19.48
CA GLY A 17 -10.80 29.32 -20.54
C GLY A 17 -10.37 27.94 -20.10
N SER A 18 -10.68 26.95 -20.93
CA SER A 18 -10.31 25.57 -20.71
C SER A 18 -9.76 24.93 -21.98
N THR A 19 -8.76 24.09 -21.84
CA THR A 19 -8.20 23.28 -22.94
C THR A 19 -7.54 22.03 -22.36
N THR A 20 -7.21 21.08 -23.23
CA THR A 20 -6.50 19.87 -22.86
C THR A 20 -5.19 19.76 -23.62
N THR A 21 -4.13 19.27 -22.99
CA THR A 21 -2.86 18.97 -23.65
C THR A 21 -2.17 17.77 -22.99
N SER A 22 -1.10 17.27 -23.59
CA SER A 22 -0.32 16.18 -23.02
C SER A 22 0.29 16.58 -21.68
N ALA A 23 -0.15 15.95 -20.58
CA ALA A 23 0.37 16.18 -19.25
C ALA A 23 1.87 15.86 -19.16
N ALA A 24 2.34 14.81 -19.82
CA ALA A 24 3.75 14.41 -19.82
C ALA A 24 4.63 15.49 -20.48
N ILE A 25 4.26 15.97 -21.66
CA ILE A 25 5.00 17.01 -22.38
C ILE A 25 5.02 18.31 -21.59
N LEU A 26 3.83 18.74 -21.09
CA LEU A 26 3.73 19.95 -20.29
C LEU A 26 4.58 19.85 -19.01
N TYR A 27 4.52 18.73 -18.32
CA TYR A 27 5.33 18.48 -17.11
C TYR A 27 6.84 18.54 -17.41
N ASP A 28 7.30 17.92 -18.50
CA ASP A 28 8.72 17.92 -18.89
C ASP A 28 9.23 19.32 -19.25
N ILE A 29 8.41 20.14 -19.91
CA ILE A 29 8.73 21.55 -20.20
C ILE A 29 8.84 22.32 -18.89
N LEU A 30 7.79 22.27 -18.05
CA LEU A 30 7.72 23.03 -16.80
C LEU A 30 8.84 22.67 -15.83
N ARG A 31 9.29 21.42 -15.81
CA ARG A 31 10.40 20.97 -14.96
C ARG A 31 11.73 21.55 -15.38
N LYS A 32 11.90 21.87 -16.67
CA LYS A 32 13.16 22.36 -17.27
C LYS A 32 13.23 23.88 -17.34
N ILE A 33 12.11 24.58 -17.22
CA ILE A 33 12.09 26.04 -17.19
C ILE A 33 12.63 26.54 -15.85
N SER A 34 13.35 27.66 -15.86
CA SER A 34 13.88 28.31 -14.67
C SER A 34 12.79 28.59 -13.63
N SER A 35 13.12 28.38 -12.35
CA SER A 35 12.16 28.53 -11.24
C SER A 35 11.63 29.96 -11.04
N ASN A 36 12.32 30.95 -11.57
CA ASN A 36 11.99 32.39 -11.42
C ASN A 36 11.38 33.00 -12.69
N SER A 37 11.12 32.20 -13.72
CA SER A 37 10.56 32.69 -14.97
C SER A 37 9.05 32.82 -14.92
N ASP A 38 8.52 33.87 -15.53
CA ASP A 38 7.10 34.02 -15.75
C ASP A 38 6.64 33.07 -16.88
N LEU A 39 5.48 32.47 -16.69
CA LEU A 39 4.87 31.53 -17.64
C LEU A 39 3.58 32.15 -18.18
N ASN A 40 3.52 32.34 -19.49
CA ASN A 40 2.34 32.84 -20.17
C ASN A 40 1.71 31.71 -21.00
N PHE A 41 0.48 31.37 -20.64
CA PHE A 41 -0.33 30.40 -21.39
C PHE A 41 -1.33 31.16 -22.29
N ASN A 42 -1.31 30.87 -23.57
CA ASN A 42 -2.22 31.51 -24.52
C ASN A 42 -2.80 30.47 -25.48
N LEU A 43 -4.11 30.32 -25.48
CA LEU A 43 -4.82 29.48 -26.43
C LEU A 43 -4.93 30.20 -27.77
N LYS A 44 -4.04 29.90 -28.73
CA LYS A 44 -3.99 30.53 -30.05
C LYS A 44 -5.13 30.06 -30.97
N SER A 45 -5.61 28.86 -30.78
CA SER A 45 -6.77 28.26 -31.45
C SER A 45 -7.29 27.09 -30.61
N GLU A 46 -8.44 26.53 -30.94
CA GLU A 46 -9.04 25.38 -30.29
C GLU A 46 -8.05 24.19 -30.11
N ASN A 47 -7.07 24.06 -31.02
CA ASN A 47 -6.14 22.93 -31.05
C ASN A 47 -4.70 23.31 -30.72
N LYS A 48 -4.41 24.56 -30.27
CA LYS A 48 -3.04 25.02 -30.10
C LYS A 48 -2.87 25.93 -28.89
N LEU A 49 -2.17 25.41 -27.85
CA LEU A 49 -1.76 26.14 -26.66
C LEU A 49 -0.31 26.62 -26.82
N SER A 50 -0.10 27.92 -26.74
CA SER A 50 1.23 28.52 -26.66
C SER A 50 1.62 28.67 -25.19
N LEU A 51 2.80 28.20 -24.85
CA LEU A 51 3.44 28.39 -23.56
C LEU A 51 4.73 29.20 -23.79
N GLN A 52 4.79 30.39 -23.24
CA GLN A 52 5.92 31.29 -23.38
C GLN A 52 6.58 31.53 -22.01
N SER A 53 7.89 31.54 -21.99
CA SER A 53 8.70 31.84 -20.82
C SER A 53 10.03 32.45 -21.27
N ASP A 54 10.31 33.67 -20.85
CA ASP A 54 11.51 34.43 -21.23
C ASP A 54 11.82 34.32 -22.74
N ASN A 55 12.87 33.56 -23.09
CA ASN A 55 13.30 33.36 -24.47
C ASN A 55 12.75 32.06 -25.10
N SER A 56 11.81 31.37 -24.44
CA SER A 56 11.30 30.07 -24.88
C SER A 56 9.82 30.18 -25.31
N ASP A 57 9.46 29.66 -26.47
CA ASP A 57 8.10 29.57 -26.97
C ASP A 57 7.81 28.12 -27.39
N PHE A 58 6.82 27.52 -26.73
CA PHE A 58 6.36 26.16 -27.02
C PHE A 58 4.93 26.21 -27.53
N ASN A 59 4.65 25.43 -28.55
CA ASN A 59 3.30 25.29 -29.09
C ASN A 59 2.85 23.85 -28.94
N LEU A 60 1.90 23.61 -28.04
CA LEU A 60 1.39 22.30 -27.70
C LEU A 60 0.08 22.03 -28.42
N LEU A 61 -0.09 20.79 -28.89
CA LEU A 61 -1.35 20.36 -29.45
C LEU A 61 -2.39 20.14 -28.34
N CYS A 62 -3.62 20.57 -28.63
CA CYS A 62 -4.75 20.47 -27.71
C CYS A 62 -5.89 19.66 -28.35
N LEU A 63 -6.70 19.07 -27.47
CA LEU A 63 -7.98 18.47 -27.85
C LEU A 63 -9.13 19.29 -27.26
N PRO A 64 -10.31 19.28 -27.87
CA PRO A 64 -11.49 19.91 -27.28
C PRO A 64 -11.78 19.40 -25.89
N THR A 65 -12.17 20.29 -24.99
CA THR A 65 -12.48 19.95 -23.58
C THR A 65 -13.66 19.01 -23.45
N ASP A 66 -14.59 19.02 -24.40
CA ASP A 66 -15.78 18.15 -24.40
C ASP A 66 -15.41 16.66 -24.49
N ASN A 67 -14.22 16.35 -25.01
CA ASN A 67 -13.68 14.99 -25.06
C ASN A 67 -12.95 14.58 -23.78
N PHE A 68 -12.81 15.49 -22.80
CA PHE A 68 -12.15 15.16 -21.54
C PHE A 68 -13.08 14.33 -20.66
N PRO A 69 -12.63 13.14 -20.20
CA PRO A 69 -13.47 12.28 -19.34
C PRO A 69 -13.86 13.01 -18.06
N THR A 70 -15.14 13.22 -17.84
CA THR A 70 -15.66 13.74 -16.58
C THR A 70 -16.20 12.58 -15.75
N PHE A 71 -15.92 12.62 -14.46
CA PHE A 71 -16.56 11.72 -13.51
C PHE A 71 -17.74 12.45 -12.88
N ALA A 72 -18.94 11.87 -12.99
CA ALA A 72 -20.07 12.35 -12.21
C ALA A 72 -19.70 12.25 -10.72
N ASP A 73 -19.69 13.38 -10.02
CA ASP A 73 -19.40 13.49 -8.58
C ASP A 73 -20.68 13.20 -7.75
N GLU A 74 -21.47 12.23 -8.20
CA GLU A 74 -22.69 11.80 -7.55
C GLU A 74 -22.36 10.68 -6.55
N PHE A 75 -22.39 11.03 -5.28
CA PHE A 75 -22.25 10.12 -4.17
C PHE A 75 -23.43 10.31 -3.24
N GLU A 76 -24.24 9.28 -3.07
CA GLU A 76 -25.46 9.30 -2.27
C GLU A 76 -25.18 9.15 -0.76
N ASN A 77 -24.07 8.52 -0.41
CA ASN A 77 -23.73 8.20 0.98
C ASN A 77 -23.10 9.40 1.68
N ARG A 78 -23.30 9.46 3.01
CA ARG A 78 -22.68 10.45 3.87
C ARG A 78 -21.14 10.32 3.85
N GLU A 79 -20.48 11.43 4.11
CA GLU A 79 -19.04 11.46 4.28
C GLU A 79 -18.63 10.78 5.59
N ILE A 80 -17.65 9.90 5.51
CA ILE A 80 -17.03 9.28 6.68
C ILE A 80 -15.71 10.00 6.91
N THR A 81 -15.57 10.63 8.06
CA THR A 81 -14.31 11.23 8.48
C THR A 81 -13.36 10.16 8.99
N LEU A 82 -12.16 10.12 8.43
CA LEU A 82 -11.12 9.16 8.80
C LEU A 82 -9.93 9.87 9.43
N ASN A 83 -9.35 9.25 10.46
CA ASN A 83 -8.04 9.68 10.92
C ASN A 83 -6.99 9.38 9.85
N LYS A 84 -6.46 10.43 9.23
CA LYS A 84 -5.50 10.34 8.11
C LYS A 84 -4.30 9.45 8.41
N GLY A 85 -3.67 9.61 9.56
CA GLY A 85 -2.48 8.86 9.94
C GLY A 85 -2.78 7.37 10.15
N ARG A 86 -3.87 7.05 10.84
CA ARG A 86 -4.31 5.66 11.04
C ARG A 86 -4.72 4.99 9.73
N PHE A 87 -5.39 5.72 8.84
CA PHE A 87 -5.77 5.18 7.54
C PHE A 87 -4.55 4.96 6.62
N LEU A 88 -3.59 5.89 6.61
CA LEU A 88 -2.31 5.68 5.92
C LEU A 88 -1.57 4.45 6.44
N LYS A 89 -1.54 4.26 7.76
CA LYS A 89 -0.97 3.06 8.40
C LYS A 89 -1.67 1.80 7.93
N LEU A 90 -3.02 1.76 7.93
CA LEU A 90 -3.79 0.63 7.42
C LEU A 90 -3.41 0.29 5.97
N LEU A 91 -3.33 1.30 5.09
CA LEU A 91 -2.95 1.10 3.69
C LEU A 91 -1.51 0.57 3.56
N ASN A 92 -0.56 1.11 4.30
CA ASN A 92 0.83 0.67 4.26
C ASN A 92 0.97 -0.77 4.70
N LYS A 93 0.38 -1.14 5.85
CA LYS A 93 0.43 -2.50 6.40
C LYS A 93 -0.26 -3.55 5.52
N THR A 94 -1.27 -3.16 4.73
CA THR A 94 -2.01 -4.12 3.89
C THR A 94 -1.48 -4.21 2.46
N ARG A 95 -0.98 -3.11 1.88
CA ARG A 95 -0.55 -3.06 0.47
C ARG A 95 0.56 -4.05 0.11
N ILE A 96 1.36 -4.50 1.08
CA ILE A 96 2.45 -5.46 0.86
C ILE A 96 1.94 -6.82 0.38
N SER A 97 0.71 -7.19 0.73
CA SER A 97 0.08 -8.47 0.39
C SER A 97 -0.88 -8.40 -0.80
N ILE A 98 -0.97 -7.26 -1.50
CA ILE A 98 -1.80 -7.16 -2.71
C ILE A 98 -1.23 -8.06 -3.81
N SER A 99 -2.10 -8.86 -4.44
CA SER A 99 -1.73 -9.71 -5.58
C SER A 99 -1.36 -8.90 -6.83
N ASN A 100 -0.48 -9.46 -7.65
CA ASN A 100 -0.14 -8.99 -8.99
C ASN A 100 -0.68 -9.91 -10.09
N ASP A 101 -1.48 -10.90 -9.73
CA ASP A 101 -2.02 -11.88 -10.66
C ASP A 101 -3.31 -11.33 -11.29
N ASP A 102 -3.25 -10.97 -12.57
CA ASP A 102 -4.37 -10.40 -13.30
C ASP A 102 -5.54 -11.39 -13.50
N THR A 103 -5.29 -12.70 -13.37
CA THR A 103 -6.34 -13.71 -13.46
C THR A 103 -7.27 -13.70 -12.25
N ARG A 104 -6.77 -13.25 -11.11
CA ARG A 104 -7.51 -13.11 -9.85
C ARG A 104 -7.66 -11.64 -9.47
N HIS A 105 -8.27 -10.87 -10.37
CA HIS A 105 -8.41 -9.42 -10.25
C HIS A 105 -9.00 -8.97 -8.90
N TYR A 106 -9.90 -9.77 -8.28
CA TYR A 106 -10.47 -9.50 -6.96
C TYR A 106 -9.45 -9.52 -5.81
N LEU A 107 -8.21 -9.98 -6.04
CA LEU A 107 -7.08 -9.89 -5.10
C LEU A 107 -6.13 -8.73 -5.40
N ASN A 108 -6.37 -7.97 -6.49
CA ASN A 108 -5.48 -6.89 -6.92
C ASN A 108 -5.76 -5.56 -6.20
N GLY A 109 -6.19 -5.63 -4.95
CA GLY A 109 -6.50 -4.46 -4.15
C GLY A 109 -6.58 -4.78 -2.66
N VAL A 110 -6.98 -3.78 -1.89
CA VAL A 110 -7.27 -3.89 -0.46
C VAL A 110 -8.78 -3.98 -0.27
N PHE A 111 -9.24 -5.05 0.35
CA PHE A 111 -10.62 -5.23 0.74
C PHE A 111 -10.89 -4.41 2.00
N LEU A 112 -11.72 -3.38 1.87
CA LEU A 112 -12.17 -2.52 2.96
C LEU A 112 -13.58 -2.94 3.38
N HIS A 113 -13.77 -3.21 4.64
CA HIS A 113 -15.08 -3.58 5.20
C HIS A 113 -15.16 -3.22 6.68
N ILE A 114 -16.39 -3.25 7.22
CA ILE A 114 -16.61 -3.02 8.65
C ILE A 114 -16.48 -4.33 9.41
N THR A 115 -15.79 -4.27 10.55
CA THR A 115 -15.78 -5.32 11.58
C THR A 115 -16.22 -4.71 12.90
N GLU A 116 -16.82 -5.53 13.75
CA GLU A 116 -17.23 -5.14 15.11
C GLU A 116 -16.39 -5.94 16.11
N ALA A 117 -15.88 -5.26 17.12
CA ALA A 117 -15.21 -5.86 18.26
C ALA A 117 -15.54 -5.06 19.54
N ASN A 118 -15.97 -5.75 20.60
CA ASN A 118 -16.29 -5.13 21.90
C ASN A 118 -17.31 -3.97 21.82
N GLY A 119 -18.27 -4.05 20.89
CA GLY A 119 -19.27 -3.00 20.66
C GLY A 119 -18.74 -1.76 19.94
N GLN A 120 -17.54 -1.81 19.37
CA GLN A 120 -16.93 -0.75 18.56
C GLN A 120 -16.82 -1.17 17.11
N ASN A 121 -17.01 -0.23 16.20
CA ASN A 121 -16.88 -0.45 14.77
C ASN A 121 -15.47 -0.10 14.29
N PHE A 122 -14.94 -0.94 13.42
CA PHE A 122 -13.63 -0.76 12.80
C PHE A 122 -13.73 -0.82 11.28
N LEU A 123 -13.09 0.11 10.61
CA LEU A 123 -12.78 -0.05 9.20
C LEU A 123 -11.55 -0.97 9.08
N THR A 124 -11.75 -2.15 8.54
CA THR A 124 -10.72 -3.16 8.38
C THR A 124 -10.30 -3.26 6.92
N GLY A 125 -9.01 -3.17 6.67
CA GLY A 125 -8.39 -3.43 5.39
C GLY A 125 -7.72 -4.80 5.39
N VAL A 126 -7.94 -5.58 4.34
CA VAL A 126 -7.32 -6.89 4.14
C VAL A 126 -6.80 -7.03 2.73
N ALA A 127 -5.61 -7.58 2.58
CA ALA A 127 -5.07 -7.95 1.28
C ALA A 127 -4.42 -9.34 1.34
N THR A 128 -4.46 -10.07 0.25
CA THR A 128 -3.82 -11.38 0.13
C THR A 128 -3.43 -11.66 -1.32
N ASP A 129 -2.32 -12.39 -1.50
CA ASP A 129 -1.87 -12.96 -2.78
C ASP A 129 -2.00 -14.49 -2.82
N SER A 130 -2.72 -15.09 -1.84
CA SER A 130 -2.88 -16.53 -1.57
C SER A 130 -1.70 -17.19 -0.88
N HIS A 131 -0.56 -16.54 -0.74
CA HIS A 131 0.62 -17.04 -0.04
C HIS A 131 0.85 -16.33 1.28
N ARG A 132 0.34 -15.13 1.39
CA ARG A 132 0.35 -14.29 2.58
C ARG A 132 -0.92 -13.45 2.66
N LEU A 133 -1.21 -12.99 3.85
CA LEU A 133 -2.34 -12.10 4.14
C LEU A 133 -1.89 -11.03 5.11
N SER A 134 -2.33 -9.81 4.90
CA SER A 134 -2.16 -8.70 5.83
C SER A 134 -3.52 -8.13 6.19
N SER A 135 -3.75 -7.89 7.46
CA SER A 135 -4.95 -7.25 8.00
C SER A 135 -4.56 -6.11 8.92
N SER A 136 -5.23 -4.98 8.78
CA SER A 136 -5.09 -3.84 9.68
C SER A 136 -6.43 -3.14 9.84
N SER A 137 -6.72 -2.61 11.03
CA SER A 137 -8.00 -2.01 11.37
C SER A 137 -7.82 -0.66 12.04
N LEU A 138 -8.79 0.23 11.81
CA LEU A 138 -8.89 1.50 12.54
C LEU A 138 -10.32 1.70 13.03
N GLU A 139 -10.45 2.24 14.23
CA GLU A 139 -11.75 2.56 14.83
C GLU A 139 -12.43 3.70 14.08
N ILE A 140 -13.74 3.54 13.82
CA ILE A 140 -14.58 4.56 13.18
C ILE A 140 -15.92 4.71 13.91
N ASN A 141 -16.44 5.94 13.89
CA ASN A 141 -17.66 6.27 14.64
C ASN A 141 -18.97 6.06 13.85
N ASN A 142 -18.94 6.08 12.52
CA ASN A 142 -20.13 6.00 11.65
C ASN A 142 -19.94 4.90 10.61
N ALA A 143 -20.35 3.68 10.95
CA ALA A 143 -20.15 2.49 10.12
C ALA A 143 -21.40 2.06 9.32
N GLU A 144 -22.60 2.58 9.67
CA GLU A 144 -23.88 2.00 9.29
C GLU A 144 -24.17 1.97 7.79
N GLU A 145 -23.54 2.85 7.00
CA GLU A 145 -23.77 2.95 5.56
C GLU A 145 -22.59 2.45 4.69
N PHE A 146 -21.50 1.94 5.32
CA PHE A 146 -20.33 1.53 4.55
C PHE A 146 -20.53 0.15 3.91
N LYS A 147 -20.63 0.11 2.60
CA LYS A 147 -20.60 -1.14 1.83
C LYS A 147 -19.15 -1.59 1.64
N SER A 148 -18.89 -2.87 1.86
CA SER A 148 -17.56 -3.44 1.63
C SER A 148 -17.13 -3.29 0.17
N ILE A 149 -15.89 -2.89 -0.06
CA ILE A 149 -15.32 -2.64 -1.38
C ILE A 149 -13.92 -3.22 -1.50
N ILE A 150 -13.45 -3.42 -2.72
CA ILE A 150 -12.05 -3.73 -3.01
C ILE A 150 -11.42 -2.51 -3.67
N LEU A 151 -10.54 -1.83 -2.92
CA LEU A 151 -9.83 -0.63 -3.37
C LEU A 151 -8.66 -1.05 -4.28
N PRO A 152 -8.63 -0.62 -5.57
CA PRO A 152 -7.62 -1.08 -6.52
C PRO A 152 -6.20 -0.73 -6.07
N ARG A 153 -5.24 -1.60 -6.38
CA ARG A 153 -3.82 -1.42 -6.06
C ARG A 153 -3.30 -0.04 -6.45
N LYS A 154 -3.57 0.42 -7.69
CA LYS A 154 -3.14 1.73 -8.17
C LYS A 154 -3.66 2.85 -7.27
N THR A 155 -4.91 2.77 -6.86
CA THR A 155 -5.55 3.75 -5.97
C THR A 155 -4.93 3.72 -4.58
N VAL A 156 -4.63 2.54 -4.03
CA VAL A 156 -3.95 2.40 -2.73
C VAL A 156 -2.61 3.14 -2.73
N PHE A 157 -1.77 2.91 -3.74
CA PHE A 157 -0.45 3.57 -3.82
C PHE A 157 -0.57 5.08 -4.02
N GLN A 158 -1.45 5.52 -4.93
CA GLN A 158 -1.69 6.95 -5.18
C GLN A 158 -2.21 7.66 -3.93
N LEU A 159 -3.17 7.04 -3.24
CA LEU A 159 -3.74 7.57 -2.02
C LEU A 159 -2.71 7.64 -0.89
N SER A 160 -1.88 6.62 -0.71
CA SER A 160 -0.79 6.65 0.28
C SER A 160 0.16 7.83 0.06
N THR A 161 0.49 8.14 -1.21
CA THR A 161 1.31 9.31 -1.55
C THR A 161 0.60 10.62 -1.20
N LEU A 162 -0.67 10.78 -1.59
CA LEU A 162 -1.45 11.97 -1.29
C LEU A 162 -1.61 12.18 0.22
N LEU A 163 -1.87 11.13 0.98
CA LEU A 163 -1.99 11.19 2.44
C LEU A 163 -0.68 11.60 3.11
N THR A 164 0.47 11.32 2.52
CA THR A 164 1.76 11.76 3.04
C THR A 164 2.04 13.22 2.75
N GLU A 165 1.69 13.68 1.54
CA GLU A 165 2.04 15.02 1.04
C GLU A 165 1.05 16.12 1.44
N ILE A 166 -0.25 15.83 1.48
CA ILE A 166 -1.31 16.84 1.64
C ILE A 166 -1.76 16.89 3.09
N GLN A 167 -1.89 18.09 3.66
CA GLN A 167 -2.46 18.29 4.99
C GLN A 167 -3.98 18.48 4.91
N GLY A 168 -4.68 18.10 5.97
CA GLY A 168 -6.11 18.30 6.10
C GLY A 168 -6.83 17.06 6.64
N GLU A 169 -8.12 17.21 6.80
CA GLU A 169 -9.04 16.14 7.19
C GLU A 169 -9.28 15.22 6.00
N LEU A 170 -9.33 13.93 6.25
CA LEU A 170 -9.62 12.93 5.24
C LEU A 170 -11.11 12.55 5.32
N LEU A 171 -11.82 12.83 4.24
CA LEU A 171 -13.21 12.42 4.06
C LEU A 171 -13.29 11.31 3.01
N MET A 172 -14.11 10.29 3.28
CA MET A 172 -14.34 9.16 2.39
C MET A 172 -15.82 9.04 2.08
N GLN A 173 -16.18 8.85 0.81
CA GLN A 173 -17.53 8.52 0.37
C GLN A 173 -17.47 7.32 -0.57
N THR A 174 -18.47 6.45 -0.48
CA THR A 174 -18.59 5.27 -1.34
C THR A 174 -19.90 5.33 -2.11
N SER A 175 -19.89 4.78 -3.31
CA SER A 175 -21.08 4.44 -4.08
C SER A 175 -21.01 2.97 -4.48
N GLU A 176 -21.93 2.49 -5.28
CA GLU A 176 -21.99 1.09 -5.69
C GLU A 176 -20.70 0.62 -6.39
N ASN A 177 -20.09 1.47 -7.23
CA ASN A 177 -18.93 1.11 -8.05
C ASN A 177 -17.76 2.10 -7.98
N LYS A 178 -17.85 3.10 -7.09
CA LYS A 178 -16.84 4.16 -6.94
C LYS A 178 -16.56 4.46 -5.47
N ILE A 179 -15.39 5.01 -5.23
CA ILE A 179 -14.99 5.60 -3.95
C ILE A 179 -14.37 6.97 -4.21
N LYS A 180 -14.68 7.92 -3.33
CA LYS A 180 -14.09 9.25 -3.32
C LYS A 180 -13.38 9.51 -2.01
N PHE A 181 -12.17 10.05 -2.10
CA PHE A 181 -11.41 10.59 -0.98
C PHE A 181 -11.23 12.08 -1.19
N SER A 182 -11.60 12.88 -0.20
CA SER A 182 -11.40 14.32 -0.18
C SER A 182 -10.38 14.69 0.88
N LEU A 183 -9.36 15.47 0.51
CA LEU A 183 -8.27 15.89 1.38
C LEU A 183 -7.86 17.32 1.04
N GLY A 184 -8.29 18.29 1.85
CA GLY A 184 -8.17 19.71 1.51
C GLY A 184 -8.85 20.04 0.19
N ASN A 185 -8.10 20.63 -0.76
CA ASN A 185 -8.60 20.96 -2.09
C ASN A 185 -8.42 19.82 -3.12
N THR A 186 -8.00 18.63 -2.67
CA THR A 186 -7.74 17.49 -3.56
C THR A 186 -8.82 16.45 -3.41
N LYS A 187 -9.37 16.00 -4.52
CA LYS A 187 -10.32 14.87 -4.60
C LYS A 187 -9.70 13.75 -5.41
N LEU A 188 -9.73 12.54 -4.87
CA LEU A 188 -9.36 11.31 -5.57
C LEU A 188 -10.60 10.44 -5.73
N ILE A 189 -11.03 10.23 -6.97
CA ILE A 189 -12.15 9.35 -7.31
C ILE A 189 -11.59 8.13 -8.02
N SER A 190 -12.02 6.95 -7.59
CA SER A 190 -11.62 5.68 -8.19
C SER A 190 -12.81 4.76 -8.38
N LYS A 191 -12.81 3.98 -9.45
CA LYS A 191 -13.66 2.79 -9.51
C LYS A 191 -13.13 1.77 -8.51
N VAL A 192 -14.04 1.00 -7.90
CA VAL A 192 -13.69 -0.15 -7.07
C VAL A 192 -13.60 -1.40 -7.95
N ILE A 193 -12.89 -2.42 -7.48
CA ILE A 193 -12.82 -3.70 -8.18
C ILE A 193 -14.14 -4.44 -7.96
N ASP A 194 -14.79 -4.81 -9.06
CA ASP A 194 -15.94 -5.70 -9.02
C ASP A 194 -15.49 -7.13 -8.73
N GLY A 195 -16.15 -7.78 -7.78
CA GLY A 195 -15.83 -9.14 -7.38
C GLY A 195 -16.03 -9.39 -5.89
N LYS A 196 -16.07 -10.66 -5.54
CA LYS A 196 -16.21 -11.11 -4.15
C LYS A 196 -14.84 -11.46 -3.57
N PHE A 197 -14.41 -10.70 -2.55
CA PHE A 197 -13.21 -11.05 -1.80
C PHE A 197 -13.40 -12.37 -1.05
N PRO A 198 -12.41 -13.27 -0.99
CA PRO A 198 -12.54 -14.55 -0.31
C PRO A 198 -12.76 -14.39 1.19
N ASP A 199 -13.38 -15.37 1.82
CA ASP A 199 -13.56 -15.44 3.27
C ASP A 199 -12.20 -15.68 3.96
N TYR A 200 -11.48 -14.60 4.13
CA TYR A 200 -10.12 -14.60 4.67
C TYR A 200 -10.04 -15.07 6.13
N LYS A 201 -11.14 -14.95 6.89
CA LYS A 201 -11.18 -15.38 8.29
C LYS A 201 -10.89 -16.87 8.45
N LYS A 202 -11.21 -17.67 7.43
CA LYS A 202 -10.96 -19.14 7.43
C LYS A 202 -9.49 -19.52 7.34
N VAL A 203 -8.64 -18.62 6.85
CA VAL A 203 -7.19 -18.88 6.72
C VAL A 203 -6.38 -18.32 7.87
N VAL A 204 -6.99 -17.54 8.77
CA VAL A 204 -6.32 -17.01 9.97
C VAL A 204 -6.20 -18.12 11.01
N PRO A 205 -4.98 -18.50 11.41
CA PRO A 205 -4.80 -19.57 12.38
C PRO A 205 -5.31 -19.16 13.77
N THR A 206 -6.01 -20.06 14.44
CA THR A 206 -6.53 -19.85 15.81
C THR A 206 -5.90 -20.80 16.84
N SER A 207 -5.09 -21.77 16.40
CA SER A 207 -4.53 -22.83 17.23
C SER A 207 -3.01 -22.92 17.19
N ASN A 208 -2.33 -21.81 16.82
CA ASN A 208 -0.87 -21.74 16.80
C ASN A 208 -0.34 -21.50 18.24
N ASP A 209 0.23 -22.54 18.85
CA ASP A 209 0.64 -22.57 20.25
C ASP A 209 2.15 -22.42 20.49
N LYS A 210 2.96 -22.47 19.40
CA LYS A 210 4.42 -22.33 19.43
C LYS A 210 4.81 -20.93 19.04
N SER A 211 5.55 -20.23 19.88
CA SER A 211 5.89 -18.83 19.66
C SER A 211 7.39 -18.62 19.54
N LEU A 212 7.80 -17.93 18.48
CA LEU A 212 9.13 -17.38 18.28
C LEU A 212 9.08 -15.87 18.50
N VAL A 213 10.03 -15.35 19.27
CA VAL A 213 10.27 -13.92 19.45
C VAL A 213 11.72 -13.64 19.06
N VAL A 214 11.91 -12.71 18.13
CA VAL A 214 13.22 -12.33 17.57
C VAL A 214 13.26 -10.83 17.30
N SER A 215 14.44 -10.22 17.39
CA SER A 215 14.62 -8.81 17.00
C SER A 215 14.22 -8.60 15.52
N SER A 216 13.27 -7.72 15.26
CA SER A 216 12.78 -7.43 13.90
C SER A 216 13.92 -7.00 12.99
N LYS A 217 14.80 -6.10 13.47
CA LYS A 217 15.96 -5.59 12.73
C LYS A 217 16.98 -6.67 12.42
N GLU A 218 17.33 -7.50 13.40
CA GLU A 218 18.31 -8.60 13.20
C GLU A 218 17.74 -9.64 12.24
N PHE A 219 16.45 -9.97 12.35
CA PHE A 219 15.77 -10.92 11.50
C PHE A 219 15.75 -10.47 10.02
N ILE A 220 15.35 -9.22 9.75
CA ILE A 220 15.39 -8.65 8.41
C ILE A 220 16.81 -8.69 7.85
N SER A 221 17.78 -8.14 8.57
CA SER A 221 19.16 -8.04 8.11
C SER A 221 19.80 -9.41 7.87
N SER A 222 19.47 -10.41 8.69
CA SER A 222 19.95 -11.79 8.52
C SER A 222 19.37 -12.44 7.26
N ILE A 223 18.05 -12.30 7.05
CA ILE A 223 17.41 -12.82 5.84
C ILE A 223 17.99 -12.17 4.59
N GLU A 224 18.17 -10.84 4.58
CA GLU A 224 18.73 -10.13 3.42
C GLU A 224 20.17 -10.57 3.12
N ARG A 225 21.02 -10.75 4.16
CA ARG A 225 22.38 -11.25 3.97
C ARG A 225 22.40 -12.68 3.43
N VAL A 226 21.64 -13.58 4.05
CA VAL A 226 21.60 -14.98 3.64
C VAL A 226 20.97 -15.17 2.27
N ALA A 227 19.91 -14.41 1.95
CA ALA A 227 19.26 -14.46 0.65
C ALA A 227 20.12 -13.86 -0.49
N SER A 228 21.15 -13.08 -0.18
CA SER A 228 22.04 -12.52 -1.21
C SER A 228 22.88 -13.59 -1.95
N VAL A 229 23.00 -14.78 -1.40
CA VAL A 229 23.63 -15.93 -2.06
C VAL A 229 22.78 -16.43 -3.23
N SER A 230 21.45 -16.25 -3.18
CA SER A 230 20.55 -16.68 -4.23
C SER A 230 20.43 -15.62 -5.33
N LEU A 231 20.55 -16.04 -6.59
CA LEU A 231 20.31 -15.18 -7.76
C LEU A 231 18.80 -14.90 -7.95
N ASP A 232 17.95 -15.81 -7.52
CA ASP A 232 16.50 -15.62 -7.53
C ASP A 232 15.98 -15.35 -6.11
N ARG A 233 15.54 -14.11 -5.86
CA ARG A 233 14.94 -13.69 -4.59
C ARG A 233 13.62 -14.42 -4.24
N LYS A 234 13.18 -15.33 -5.10
CA LYS A 234 12.03 -16.21 -4.84
C LYS A 234 12.43 -17.51 -4.18
N GLU A 235 13.73 -17.81 -4.06
CA GLU A 235 14.17 -18.98 -3.31
C GLU A 235 13.75 -18.90 -1.86
N GLY A 236 13.37 -20.06 -1.32
CA GLY A 236 12.93 -20.18 0.04
C GLY A 236 14.07 -20.01 1.03
N VAL A 237 13.83 -19.29 2.11
CA VAL A 237 14.69 -19.27 3.28
C VAL A 237 14.20 -20.30 4.29
N LYS A 238 15.09 -21.15 4.77
CA LYS A 238 14.81 -22.11 5.84
C LYS A 238 15.14 -21.49 7.19
N LEU A 239 14.20 -21.57 8.11
CA LEU A 239 14.35 -21.22 9.52
C LEU A 239 14.45 -22.51 10.33
N SER A 240 15.57 -22.75 11.02
CA SER A 240 15.73 -23.80 12.00
C SER A 240 15.60 -23.17 13.39
N LEU A 241 14.44 -23.41 14.00
CA LEU A 241 14.06 -22.81 15.30
C LEU A 241 14.59 -23.65 16.44
N ALA A 242 15.29 -23.04 17.38
CA ALA A 242 15.74 -23.64 18.63
C ALA A 242 15.41 -22.71 19.81
N LYS A 243 15.51 -23.20 21.02
CA LYS A 243 15.06 -22.51 22.23
C LYS A 243 15.64 -21.10 22.38
N ASP A 244 16.91 -20.90 22.05
CA ASP A 244 17.67 -19.67 22.27
C ASP A 244 18.12 -18.95 21.00
N HIS A 245 17.85 -19.55 19.82
CA HIS A 245 18.27 -18.99 18.53
C HIS A 245 17.41 -19.47 17.37
N VAL A 246 17.50 -18.76 16.28
CA VAL A 246 17.05 -19.21 14.95
C VAL A 246 18.24 -19.22 14.00
N GLN A 247 18.42 -20.32 13.28
CA GLN A 247 19.36 -20.38 12.17
C GLN A 247 18.59 -20.11 10.87
N VAL A 248 19.01 -19.07 10.18
CA VAL A 248 18.49 -18.67 8.86
C VAL A 248 19.42 -19.26 7.81
N SER A 249 18.90 -19.99 6.83
CA SER A 249 19.71 -20.62 5.79
C SER A 249 19.03 -20.58 4.43
N VAL A 250 19.87 -20.43 3.39
CA VAL A 250 19.49 -20.56 1.97
C VAL A 250 20.48 -21.51 1.34
N ASN A 251 19.98 -22.42 0.52
CA ASN A 251 20.81 -23.31 -0.29
C ASN A 251 20.34 -23.19 -1.74
N SER A 252 21.18 -22.59 -2.57
CA SER A 252 20.96 -22.42 -4.00
C SER A 252 21.88 -23.36 -4.77
N ALA A 253 21.28 -24.24 -5.56
CA ALA A 253 22.03 -25.23 -6.37
C ALA A 253 23.05 -24.58 -7.33
N ASN A 254 22.79 -23.32 -7.74
CA ASN A 254 23.61 -22.63 -8.75
C ASN A 254 24.58 -21.60 -8.16
N SER A 255 24.40 -21.18 -6.91
CA SER A 255 25.13 -20.01 -6.36
C SER A 255 25.83 -20.31 -5.04
N GLY A 256 25.49 -21.43 -4.37
CA GLY A 256 26.07 -21.81 -3.08
C GLY A 256 25.11 -21.70 -1.92
N GLU A 257 25.65 -21.66 -0.71
CA GLU A 257 24.86 -21.65 0.53
C GLU A 257 25.21 -20.48 1.43
N GLY A 258 24.21 -20.01 2.18
CA GLY A 258 24.35 -18.99 3.21
C GLY A 258 23.70 -19.45 4.50
N ASN A 259 24.38 -19.24 5.63
CA ASN A 259 23.89 -19.60 6.94
C ASN A 259 24.20 -18.49 7.93
N GLU A 260 23.22 -18.13 8.75
CA GLU A 260 23.42 -17.18 9.83
C GLU A 260 22.60 -17.58 11.06
N LYS A 261 23.18 -17.44 12.24
CA LYS A 261 22.54 -17.71 13.51
C LYS A 261 22.28 -16.38 14.24
N ILE A 262 21.03 -16.12 14.62
CA ILE A 262 20.64 -14.95 15.38
C ILE A 262 19.95 -15.35 16.69
N ASN A 263 20.06 -14.51 17.72
CA ASN A 263 19.41 -14.76 19.01
C ASN A 263 17.90 -14.66 18.89
N ALA A 264 17.21 -15.61 19.47
CA ALA A 264 15.75 -15.65 19.49
C ALA A 264 15.26 -16.43 20.72
N LYS A 265 13.97 -16.35 21.00
CA LYS A 265 13.30 -17.16 22.02
C LYS A 265 12.22 -17.98 21.36
N PHE A 266 12.36 -19.30 21.38
CA PHE A 266 11.34 -20.22 20.89
C PHE A 266 10.85 -21.10 22.05
N ASN A 267 9.55 -21.20 22.23
CA ASN A 267 8.93 -21.83 23.39
C ASN A 267 8.59 -23.32 23.21
N SER A 268 9.12 -23.97 22.15
CA SER A 268 8.81 -25.35 21.81
C SER A 268 10.06 -26.15 21.46
N GLU A 269 9.87 -27.42 21.06
CA GLU A 269 10.92 -28.27 20.51
C GLU A 269 11.41 -27.73 19.15
N ASN A 270 12.65 -28.10 18.78
CA ASN A 270 13.26 -27.66 17.55
C ASN A 270 12.37 -27.95 16.33
N MET A 271 12.25 -26.95 15.48
CA MET A 271 11.40 -27.04 14.28
C MET A 271 12.10 -26.43 13.07
N ASN A 272 11.95 -27.07 11.91
CA ASN A 272 12.39 -26.53 10.63
C ASN A 272 11.18 -26.11 9.81
N ILE A 273 11.21 -24.91 9.24
CA ILE A 273 10.16 -24.37 8.40
C ILE A 273 10.76 -23.42 7.36
N SER A 274 10.15 -23.34 6.19
CA SER A 274 10.70 -22.53 5.10
C SER A 274 9.65 -21.57 4.55
N PHE A 275 10.12 -20.39 4.10
CA PHE A 275 9.28 -19.32 3.59
C PHE A 275 9.92 -18.63 2.39
N ASN A 276 9.13 -17.92 1.62
CA ASN A 276 9.64 -16.94 0.68
C ASN A 276 10.34 -15.80 1.45
N SER A 277 11.63 -15.58 1.16
CA SER A 277 12.45 -14.59 1.87
C SER A 277 11.89 -13.18 1.77
N LYS A 278 11.42 -12.80 0.56
CA LYS A 278 10.82 -11.49 0.33
C LYS A 278 9.57 -11.28 1.18
N TYR A 279 8.71 -12.28 1.30
CA TYR A 279 7.49 -12.16 2.09
C TYR A 279 7.77 -11.96 3.59
N LEU A 280 8.78 -12.66 4.12
CA LEU A 280 9.21 -12.46 5.50
C LEU A 280 9.74 -11.03 5.73
N VAL A 281 10.60 -10.54 4.83
CA VAL A 281 11.16 -9.18 4.93
C VAL A 281 10.07 -8.13 4.80
N ASP A 282 9.16 -8.26 3.81
CA ASP A 282 8.04 -7.33 3.62
C ASP A 282 7.19 -7.22 4.90
N ILE A 283 6.82 -8.37 5.50
CA ILE A 283 6.01 -8.40 6.74
C ILE A 283 6.80 -7.86 7.93
N ALA A 284 8.03 -8.32 8.13
CA ALA A 284 8.86 -7.91 9.27
C ALA A 284 9.16 -6.39 9.25
N SER A 285 9.21 -5.79 8.06
CA SER A 285 9.41 -4.34 7.89
C SER A 285 8.20 -3.50 8.30
N GLU A 286 7.01 -4.08 8.39
CA GLU A 286 5.78 -3.41 8.83
C GLU A 286 5.54 -3.57 10.35
N ILE A 287 6.37 -4.32 11.07
CA ILE A 287 6.30 -4.47 12.53
C ILE A 287 6.89 -3.22 13.19
N GLU A 288 6.12 -2.60 14.06
CA GLU A 288 6.52 -1.38 14.79
C GLU A 288 7.27 -1.68 16.10
N ASP A 289 7.02 -2.86 16.67
CA ASP A 289 7.75 -3.33 17.85
C ASP A 289 9.21 -3.68 17.50
N GLN A 290 10.10 -3.59 18.48
CA GLN A 290 11.49 -4.00 18.31
C GLN A 290 11.61 -5.51 18.04
N ASN A 291 10.61 -6.29 18.44
CA ASN A 291 10.58 -7.74 18.31
C ASN A 291 9.43 -8.19 17.41
N LEU A 292 9.77 -9.08 16.50
CA LEU A 292 8.82 -9.83 15.70
C LEU A 292 8.33 -11.03 16.50
N LYS A 293 7.02 -11.25 16.57
CA LYS A 293 6.41 -12.44 17.17
C LYS A 293 5.75 -13.29 16.10
N MET A 294 6.21 -14.53 15.96
CA MET A 294 5.63 -15.51 15.02
C MET A 294 5.04 -16.68 15.80
N ASN A 295 3.81 -17.04 15.50
CA ASN A 295 3.10 -18.15 16.13
C ASN A 295 2.90 -19.28 15.13
N PHE A 296 3.30 -20.49 15.52
CA PHE A 296 3.32 -21.69 14.69
C PHE A 296 2.44 -22.80 15.31
N LYS A 297 1.93 -23.66 14.46
CA LYS A 297 1.33 -24.93 14.85
C LYS A 297 2.28 -26.10 14.54
N ASP A 298 2.71 -26.18 13.29
CA ASP A 298 3.58 -27.22 12.72
C ASP A 298 4.34 -26.67 11.49
N PRO A 299 5.27 -27.44 10.88
CA PRO A 299 6.08 -26.96 9.76
C PRO A 299 5.32 -26.69 8.44
N VAL A 300 4.06 -27.08 8.33
CA VAL A 300 3.28 -27.01 7.07
C VAL A 300 2.03 -26.14 7.18
N SER A 301 1.63 -25.78 8.39
CA SER A 301 0.47 -24.92 8.66
C SER A 301 0.80 -23.44 8.51
N PRO A 302 -0.21 -22.60 8.19
CA PRO A 302 -0.05 -21.15 8.13
C PRO A 302 0.48 -20.58 9.45
N VAL A 303 1.37 -19.59 9.37
CA VAL A 303 1.99 -18.93 10.51
C VAL A 303 1.36 -17.57 10.73
N LEU A 304 0.96 -17.27 11.96
CA LEU A 304 0.45 -15.98 12.37
C LEU A 304 1.59 -15.11 12.88
N ILE A 305 1.67 -13.88 12.38
CA ILE A 305 2.63 -12.87 12.81
C ILE A 305 1.86 -11.70 13.42
N GLU A 306 2.24 -11.32 14.62
CA GLU A 306 1.60 -10.27 15.41
C GLU A 306 2.60 -9.17 15.74
N ASP A 307 2.11 -7.94 15.84
CA ASP A 307 2.85 -6.77 16.28
C ASP A 307 2.40 -6.41 17.71
N ALA A 308 3.30 -6.50 18.68
CA ALA A 308 2.97 -6.16 20.06
C ALA A 308 2.65 -4.68 20.26
N ALA A 309 3.21 -3.80 19.40
CA ALA A 309 2.95 -2.36 19.41
C ALA A 309 1.63 -2.00 18.68
N ASP A 310 1.09 -2.90 17.85
CA ASP A 310 -0.14 -2.67 17.08
C ASP A 310 -1.06 -3.88 17.06
N LYS A 311 -1.92 -3.97 18.07
CA LYS A 311 -2.90 -5.06 18.21
C LYS A 311 -4.01 -5.04 17.13
N ASN A 312 -4.10 -3.98 16.36
CA ASN A 312 -5.09 -3.86 15.27
C ASN A 312 -4.59 -4.43 13.94
N SER A 313 -3.35 -4.94 13.91
CA SER A 313 -2.74 -5.49 12.71
C SER A 313 -2.19 -6.89 12.96
N TYR A 314 -2.36 -7.76 11.97
CA TYR A 314 -1.74 -9.09 11.96
C TYR A 314 -1.46 -9.55 10.52
N TYR A 315 -0.58 -10.53 10.41
CA TYR A 315 -0.19 -11.10 9.14
C TYR A 315 -0.25 -12.62 9.20
N VAL A 316 -0.56 -13.24 8.07
CA VAL A 316 -0.50 -14.69 7.91
C VAL A 316 0.44 -14.99 6.75
N ILE A 317 1.34 -15.95 6.92
CA ILE A 317 2.26 -16.41 5.87
C ILE A 317 2.19 -17.92 5.73
N MET A 318 2.12 -18.39 4.48
CA MET A 318 2.15 -19.82 4.16
C MET A 318 3.59 -20.30 4.08
N PRO A 319 3.94 -21.43 4.73
CA PRO A 319 5.23 -22.05 4.53
C PRO A 319 5.40 -22.63 3.12
N MET A 320 6.64 -22.68 2.67
CA MET A 320 7.04 -23.33 1.42
C MET A 320 7.54 -24.75 1.70
N LYS A 321 7.20 -25.67 0.79
CA LYS A 321 7.89 -26.96 0.73
C LYS A 321 9.20 -26.76 -0.05
N ILE A 322 10.31 -27.03 0.61
CA ILE A 322 11.66 -27.07 0.01
C ILE A 322 12.08 -28.53 -0.11
#